data_f0822e02f087ea0c3f3128ee75ef7853
#
_entry.id   f0822e02f087ea0c3f3128ee75ef7853
#
_cell.length_a   1.000
_cell.length_b   1.000
_cell.length_c   1.000
_cell.angle_alpha   90.00
_cell.angle_beta   90.00
_cell.angle_gamma   90.00
#
_symmetry.space_group_name_H-M   'P 1'
#
loop_
_entity.id
_entity.type
_entity.pdbx_description
1 polymer ?
#
loop_
_entity_poly.entity_id
_entity_poly.type
_entity_poly.pdbx_seq_one_letter_code
_entity_poly.pdbx_strand_id
1 'polypeptide(L)'
;MAAPGLLGDVPTWLEWWQTGADGALRPLLLDLDPRQSAYSDYTHWDWFALPRDTGRRAVAGPYVDYLCSEEYSLTLSAPVQVEGRFAGVAAADVYLRHFETAVMPLLQRLPGPAHLVNARGRVAASADPAHLAGSLTKGPDFAAVLTQARPEHFDGLHLMPCDGVPLVLVMAER
;
A
#
# COMPACT_ATOMS: atom_id res chain seq x y z
N MET A 1 4.39 -5.22 -14.08
CA MET A 1 5.52 -6.05 -13.63
C MET A 1 5.22 -7.49 -13.98
N ALA A 2 6.16 -8.19 -14.61
CA ALA A 2 6.00 -9.61 -14.98
C ALA A 2 6.47 -10.54 -13.86
N ALA A 3 5.87 -11.72 -13.78
CA ALA A 3 6.38 -12.79 -12.91
C ALA A 3 7.75 -13.26 -13.40
N PRO A 4 8.69 -13.61 -12.50
CA PRO A 4 9.97 -14.17 -12.89
C PRO A 4 9.80 -15.41 -13.76
N GLY A 5 10.57 -15.49 -14.86
CA GLY A 5 10.52 -16.59 -15.81
C GLY A 5 9.30 -16.62 -16.74
N LEU A 6 8.42 -15.60 -16.70
CA LEU A 6 7.30 -15.49 -17.63
C LEU A 6 7.78 -15.20 -19.07
N LEU A 7 8.76 -14.31 -19.19
CA LEU A 7 9.34 -13.92 -20.47
C LEU A 7 10.55 -14.82 -20.78
N GLY A 8 10.63 -15.32 -22.01
CA GLY A 8 11.67 -16.31 -22.38
C GLY A 8 13.07 -15.71 -22.59
N ASP A 9 13.16 -14.40 -22.75
CA ASP A 9 14.38 -13.67 -23.09
C ASP A 9 14.97 -12.87 -21.93
N VAL A 10 14.17 -12.60 -20.88
CA VAL A 10 14.60 -11.85 -19.68
C VAL A 10 14.11 -12.53 -18.40
N PRO A 11 14.93 -12.57 -17.34
CA PRO A 11 14.56 -13.22 -16.08
C PRO A 11 13.46 -12.51 -15.32
N THR A 12 13.42 -11.19 -15.43
CA THR A 12 12.44 -10.31 -14.76
C THR A 12 12.13 -9.11 -15.64
N TRP A 13 10.94 -8.55 -15.51
CA TRP A 13 10.54 -7.34 -16.22
C TRP A 13 9.64 -6.45 -15.40
N LEU A 14 10.04 -5.18 -15.28
CA LEU A 14 9.26 -4.14 -14.61
C LEU A 14 9.25 -2.89 -15.48
N GLU A 15 8.07 -2.44 -15.82
CA GLU A 15 7.84 -1.12 -16.41
C GLU A 15 7.22 -0.21 -15.35
N TRP A 16 7.79 0.95 -15.18
CA TRP A 16 7.30 1.98 -14.29
C TRP A 16 7.19 3.30 -15.05
N TRP A 17 6.03 3.92 -14.96
CA TRP A 17 5.75 5.19 -15.60
C TRP A 17 5.34 6.20 -14.55
N GLN A 18 5.87 7.40 -14.64
CA GLN A 18 5.53 8.48 -13.73
C GLN A 18 5.14 9.74 -14.52
N THR A 19 4.28 10.57 -13.93
CA THR A 19 3.91 11.86 -14.47
C THR A 19 4.95 12.90 -14.04
N GLY A 20 5.62 13.52 -14.99
CA GLY A 20 6.53 14.64 -14.73
C GLY A 20 5.77 15.91 -14.32
N ALA A 21 6.49 16.92 -13.87
CA ALA A 21 5.93 18.22 -13.48
C ALA A 21 5.17 18.93 -14.61
N ASP A 22 5.45 18.60 -15.86
CA ASP A 22 4.77 19.08 -17.06
C ASP A 22 3.54 18.26 -17.45
N GLY A 23 3.17 17.25 -16.64
CA GLY A 23 2.05 16.35 -16.91
C GLY A 23 2.36 15.24 -17.92
N ALA A 24 3.55 15.19 -18.49
CA ALA A 24 3.92 14.14 -19.44
C ALA A 24 4.30 12.84 -18.71
N LEU A 25 3.85 11.70 -19.25
CA LEU A 25 4.25 10.38 -18.76
C LEU A 25 5.68 10.07 -19.23
N ARG A 26 6.51 9.64 -18.30
CA ARG A 26 7.91 9.25 -18.56
C ARG A 26 8.22 7.91 -17.90
N PRO A 27 8.96 7.02 -18.58
CA PRO A 27 9.41 5.79 -17.96
C PRO A 27 10.48 6.10 -16.90
N LEU A 28 10.38 5.44 -15.76
CA LEU A 28 11.45 5.36 -14.78
C LEU A 28 12.34 4.17 -15.14
N LEU A 29 13.60 4.43 -15.40
CA LEU A 29 14.57 3.39 -15.72
C LEU A 29 15.10 2.77 -14.43
N LEU A 30 14.74 1.53 -14.17
CA LEU A 30 15.23 0.75 -13.03
C LEU A 30 16.26 -0.26 -13.51
N ASP A 31 17.27 -0.50 -12.69
CA ASP A 31 18.24 -1.55 -12.95
C ASP A 31 17.66 -2.91 -12.53
N LEU A 32 17.40 -3.77 -13.51
CA LEU A 32 16.87 -5.11 -13.32
C LEU A 32 17.96 -6.21 -13.44
N ASP A 33 19.23 -5.82 -13.59
CA ASP A 33 20.35 -6.78 -13.62
C ASP A 33 20.78 -7.11 -12.18
N PRO A 34 20.62 -8.37 -11.71
CA PRO A 34 21.01 -8.77 -10.34
C PRO A 34 22.49 -8.57 -10.00
N ARG A 35 23.35 -8.36 -11.02
CA ARG A 35 24.78 -8.12 -10.83
C ARG A 35 25.11 -6.66 -10.53
N GLN A 36 24.15 -5.77 -10.68
CA GLN A 36 24.33 -4.33 -10.45
C GLN A 36 24.01 -3.96 -9.00
N SER A 37 24.74 -2.97 -8.48
CA SER A 37 24.54 -2.50 -7.10
C SER A 37 23.21 -1.79 -6.85
N ALA A 38 22.59 -1.26 -7.90
CA ALA A 38 21.29 -0.60 -7.85
C ALA A 38 20.11 -1.57 -8.03
N TYR A 39 20.38 -2.86 -8.26
CA TYR A 39 19.34 -3.87 -8.39
C TYR A 39 18.54 -4.01 -7.10
N SER A 40 17.22 -4.03 -7.24
CA SER A 40 16.31 -4.36 -6.15
C SER A 40 15.31 -5.42 -6.61
N ASP A 41 15.30 -6.55 -5.89
CA ASP A 41 14.35 -7.61 -6.16
C ASP A 41 12.96 -7.22 -5.67
N TYR A 42 12.13 -6.79 -6.60
CA TYR A 42 10.76 -6.36 -6.31
C TYR A 42 9.83 -7.51 -5.90
N THR A 43 10.21 -8.76 -6.15
CA THR A 43 9.34 -9.92 -5.91
C THR A 43 9.05 -10.19 -4.43
N HIS A 44 9.84 -9.62 -3.54
CA HIS A 44 9.69 -9.70 -2.08
C HIS A 44 8.91 -8.54 -1.47
N TRP A 45 8.62 -7.50 -2.24
CA TRP A 45 7.89 -6.35 -1.72
C TRP A 45 6.39 -6.64 -1.62
N ASP A 46 5.75 -6.14 -0.59
CA ASP A 46 4.34 -6.42 -0.27
C ASP A 46 3.40 -6.16 -1.45
N TRP A 47 3.64 -5.11 -2.24
CA TRP A 47 2.82 -4.79 -3.41
C TRP A 47 2.91 -5.81 -4.55
N PHE A 48 3.96 -6.64 -4.60
CA PHE A 48 4.09 -7.75 -5.54
C PHE A 48 3.73 -9.09 -4.87
N ALA A 49 4.26 -9.33 -3.68
CA ALA A 49 4.11 -10.61 -2.98
C ALA A 49 2.64 -10.89 -2.59
N LEU A 50 1.94 -9.88 -2.04
CA LEU A 50 0.56 -10.07 -1.61
C LEU A 50 -0.40 -10.47 -2.76
N PRO A 51 -0.42 -9.80 -3.93
CA PRO A 51 -1.23 -10.24 -5.05
C PRO A 51 -0.83 -11.61 -5.60
N ARG A 52 0.47 -11.93 -5.63
CA ARG A 52 0.97 -13.24 -6.05
C ARG A 52 0.45 -14.36 -5.15
N ASP A 53 0.58 -14.18 -3.83
CA ASP A 53 0.34 -15.25 -2.86
C ASP A 53 -1.14 -15.42 -2.54
N THR A 54 -1.92 -14.35 -2.64
CA THR A 54 -3.36 -14.36 -2.32
C THR A 54 -4.28 -14.47 -3.55
N GLY A 55 -3.76 -14.18 -4.74
CA GLY A 55 -4.59 -14.06 -5.96
C GLY A 55 -5.58 -12.89 -5.92
N ARG A 56 -5.41 -11.94 -4.98
CA ARG A 56 -6.34 -10.82 -4.75
C ARG A 56 -5.60 -9.49 -4.86
N ARG A 57 -6.34 -8.41 -5.14
CA ARG A 57 -5.80 -7.06 -5.05
C ARG A 57 -5.30 -6.76 -3.64
N ALA A 58 -4.27 -5.94 -3.54
CA ALA A 58 -3.68 -5.53 -2.28
C ALA A 58 -3.35 -4.03 -2.28
N VAL A 59 -3.19 -3.47 -1.09
CA VAL A 59 -2.61 -2.15 -0.87
C VAL A 59 -1.42 -2.33 0.05
N ALA A 60 -0.25 -1.92 -0.40
CA ALA A 60 0.97 -1.91 0.39
C ALA A 60 1.30 -0.50 0.87
N GLY A 61 1.99 -0.38 1.98
CA GLY A 61 2.36 0.92 2.57
C GLY A 61 1.47 1.32 3.74
N PRO A 62 1.52 2.60 4.19
CA PRO A 62 2.44 3.60 3.66
C PRO A 62 3.91 3.25 3.90
N TYR A 63 4.76 3.52 2.93
CA TYR A 63 6.22 3.43 3.03
C TYR A 63 6.88 4.59 2.27
N VAL A 64 8.14 4.87 2.57
CA VAL A 64 8.90 5.87 1.80
C VAL A 64 9.36 5.23 0.50
N ASP A 65 8.97 5.81 -0.62
CA ASP A 65 9.44 5.40 -1.93
C ASP A 65 10.82 6.02 -2.22
N TYR A 66 11.87 5.29 -1.89
CA TYR A 66 13.25 5.71 -2.12
C TYR A 66 13.69 5.58 -3.59
N LEU A 67 12.89 4.94 -4.45
CA LEU A 67 13.29 4.73 -5.83
C LEU A 67 12.94 5.90 -6.74
N CYS A 68 11.88 6.64 -6.45
CA CYS A 68 11.43 7.69 -7.34
C CYS A 68 10.99 9.01 -6.70
N SER A 69 10.47 9.03 -5.49
CA SER A 69 9.86 10.25 -4.97
C SER A 69 10.40 10.75 -3.63
N GLU A 70 11.05 9.89 -2.86
CA GLU A 70 11.41 10.14 -1.46
C GLU A 70 10.22 10.53 -0.56
N GLU A 71 8.99 10.28 -1.03
CA GLU A 71 7.76 10.59 -0.33
C GLU A 71 7.07 9.31 0.17
N TYR A 72 6.21 9.48 1.16
CA TYR A 72 5.33 8.39 1.59
C TYR A 72 4.30 8.08 0.50
N SER A 73 4.21 6.80 0.14
CA SER A 73 3.31 6.28 -0.88
C SER A 73 2.53 5.06 -0.40
N LEU A 74 1.35 4.89 -0.97
CA LEU A 74 0.57 3.66 -0.96
C LEU A 74 0.62 3.07 -2.37
N THR A 75 0.93 1.80 -2.49
CA THR A 75 0.86 1.08 -3.76
C THR A 75 -0.39 0.21 -3.80
N LEU A 76 -1.29 0.53 -4.70
CA LEU A 76 -2.45 -0.27 -5.03
C LEU A 76 -2.03 -1.28 -6.10
N SER A 77 -2.24 -2.56 -5.85
CA SER A 77 -1.79 -3.62 -6.75
C SER A 77 -2.85 -4.69 -6.98
N ALA A 78 -2.82 -5.27 -8.16
CA ALA A 78 -3.72 -6.34 -8.56
C ALA A 78 -2.96 -7.44 -9.31
N PRO A 79 -3.29 -8.73 -9.09
CA PRO A 79 -2.67 -9.80 -9.84
C PRO A 79 -3.13 -9.77 -11.29
N VAL A 80 -2.19 -9.98 -12.20
CA VAL A 80 -2.46 -10.24 -13.62
C VAL A 80 -2.41 -11.74 -13.83
N GLN A 81 -3.46 -12.28 -14.43
CA GLN A 81 -3.56 -13.72 -14.73
C GLN A 81 -3.71 -13.92 -16.22
N VAL A 82 -3.03 -14.93 -16.76
CA VAL A 82 -3.16 -15.39 -18.14
C VAL A 82 -3.49 -16.86 -18.07
N GLU A 83 -4.60 -17.26 -18.66
CA GLU A 83 -5.09 -18.65 -18.65
C GLU A 83 -5.19 -19.25 -17.22
N GLY A 84 -5.60 -18.41 -16.24
CA GLY A 84 -5.73 -18.82 -14.83
C GLY A 84 -4.40 -18.96 -14.07
N ARG A 85 -3.27 -18.60 -14.67
CA ARG A 85 -1.93 -18.65 -14.05
C ARG A 85 -1.45 -17.23 -13.76
N PHE A 86 -0.79 -17.05 -12.61
CA PHE A 86 -0.20 -15.76 -12.25
C PHE A 86 0.88 -15.39 -13.28
N ALA A 87 0.70 -14.24 -13.91
CA ALA A 87 1.59 -13.68 -14.92
C ALA A 87 2.35 -12.44 -14.43
N GLY A 88 1.91 -11.84 -13.34
CA GLY A 88 2.55 -10.64 -12.80
C GLY A 88 1.57 -9.76 -12.01
N VAL A 89 1.95 -8.50 -11.84
CA VAL A 89 1.19 -7.51 -11.08
C VAL A 89 1.05 -6.21 -11.88
N ALA A 90 -0.14 -5.66 -11.90
CA ALA A 90 -0.40 -4.26 -12.26
C ALA A 90 -0.51 -3.44 -10.99
N ALA A 91 0.17 -2.29 -10.91
CA ALA A 91 0.16 -1.46 -9.72
C ALA A 91 0.12 0.04 -10.05
N ALA A 92 -0.36 0.81 -9.07
CA ALA A 92 -0.34 2.27 -9.11
C ALA A 92 0.05 2.83 -7.74
N ASP A 93 0.95 3.80 -7.75
CA ASP A 93 1.37 4.51 -6.54
C ASP A 93 0.53 5.77 -6.34
N VAL A 94 0.12 5.96 -5.09
CA VAL A 94 -0.60 7.15 -4.64
C VAL A 94 0.21 7.78 -3.52
N TYR A 95 0.63 9.02 -3.71
CA TYR A 95 1.29 9.76 -2.63
C TYR A 95 0.36 9.90 -1.42
N LEU A 96 0.90 9.67 -0.25
CA LEU A 96 0.12 9.67 1.00
C LEU A 96 -0.66 10.97 1.19
N ARG A 97 -0.08 12.12 0.83
CA ARG A 97 -0.76 13.42 0.88
C ARG A 97 -2.05 13.48 0.04
N HIS A 98 -2.06 12.82 -1.12
CA HIS A 98 -3.24 12.77 -2.00
C HIS A 98 -4.31 11.83 -1.42
N PHE A 99 -3.88 10.69 -0.90
CA PHE A 99 -4.77 9.76 -0.19
C PHE A 99 -5.40 10.45 1.03
N GLU A 100 -4.59 11.11 1.87
CA GLU A 100 -5.05 11.83 3.05
C GLU A 100 -6.05 12.92 2.66
N THR A 101 -5.74 13.73 1.65
CA THR A 101 -6.67 14.77 1.14
C THR A 101 -8.01 14.17 0.72
N ALA A 102 -8.00 13.03 0.05
CA ALA A 102 -9.22 12.38 -0.42
C ALA A 102 -10.09 11.80 0.71
N VAL A 103 -9.46 11.23 1.76
CA VAL A 103 -10.21 10.58 2.86
C VAL A 103 -10.51 11.52 4.02
N MET A 104 -9.81 12.64 4.18
CA MET A 104 -9.99 13.59 5.27
C MET A 104 -11.45 14.06 5.45
N PRO A 105 -12.22 14.43 4.39
CA PRO A 105 -13.62 14.80 4.55
C PRO A 105 -14.50 13.68 5.12
N LEU A 106 -14.11 12.42 4.95
CA LEU A 106 -14.81 11.27 5.52
C LEU A 106 -14.46 11.10 7.00
N LEU A 107 -13.17 11.17 7.35
CA LEU A 107 -12.72 11.07 8.73
C LEU A 107 -13.30 12.19 9.61
N GLN A 108 -13.38 13.42 9.11
CA GLN A 108 -13.92 14.57 9.83
C GLN A 108 -15.44 14.50 10.10
N ARG A 109 -16.17 13.63 9.41
CA ARG A 109 -17.61 13.39 9.67
C ARG A 109 -17.85 12.39 10.79
N LEU A 110 -16.82 11.70 11.23
CA LEU A 110 -16.92 10.72 12.31
C LEU A 110 -17.15 11.42 13.66
N PRO A 111 -17.78 10.75 14.63
CA PRO A 111 -18.20 11.37 15.87
C PRO A 111 -17.05 11.71 16.83
N GLY A 112 -15.82 11.37 16.52
CA GLY A 112 -14.63 11.62 17.34
C GLY A 112 -13.34 11.56 16.53
N PRO A 113 -12.18 11.76 17.20
CA PRO A 113 -10.88 11.59 16.57
C PRO A 113 -10.76 10.21 15.93
N ALA A 114 -10.30 10.19 14.67
CA ALA A 114 -10.20 8.96 13.90
C ALA A 114 -8.98 8.97 12.98
N HIS A 115 -8.39 7.79 12.77
CA HIS A 115 -7.28 7.62 11.86
C HIS A 115 -7.32 6.24 11.19
N LEU A 116 -6.65 6.13 10.04
CA LEU A 116 -6.52 4.89 9.28
C LEU A 116 -5.10 4.35 9.46
N VAL A 117 -4.98 3.05 9.75
CA VAL A 117 -3.69 2.38 9.92
C VAL A 117 -3.60 1.12 9.06
N ASN A 118 -2.39 0.77 8.64
CA ASN A 118 -2.13 -0.52 8.00
C ASN A 118 -1.89 -1.63 9.04
N ALA A 119 -1.69 -2.87 8.56
CA ALA A 119 -1.40 -4.03 9.41
C ALA A 119 -0.22 -3.85 10.37
N ARG A 120 0.72 -2.95 10.06
CA ARG A 120 1.92 -2.67 10.86
C ARG A 120 1.75 -1.47 11.81
N GLY A 121 0.54 -0.90 11.90
CA GLY A 121 0.25 0.29 12.71
C GLY A 121 0.77 1.60 12.10
N ARG A 122 1.16 1.62 10.81
CA ARG A 122 1.53 2.88 10.17
C ARG A 122 0.29 3.65 9.77
N VAL A 123 0.22 4.91 10.18
CA VAL A 123 -0.91 5.80 9.92
C VAL A 123 -0.92 6.21 8.45
N ALA A 124 -2.01 5.92 7.76
CA ALA A 124 -2.22 6.29 6.36
C ALA A 124 -2.94 7.64 6.21
N ALA A 125 -3.84 7.97 7.11
CA ALA A 125 -4.51 9.28 7.18
C ALA A 125 -5.08 9.49 8.59
N SER A 126 -5.18 10.74 9.04
CA SER A 126 -5.65 11.03 10.39
C SER A 126 -6.39 12.36 10.51
N ALA A 127 -7.57 12.31 11.14
CA ALA A 127 -8.25 13.47 11.69
C ALA A 127 -7.98 13.64 13.20
N ASP A 128 -7.12 12.82 13.77
CA ASP A 128 -6.66 12.89 15.16
C ASP A 128 -5.29 13.57 15.23
N PRO A 129 -5.16 14.73 15.88
CA PRO A 129 -3.88 15.44 15.97
C PRO A 129 -2.79 14.68 16.74
N ALA A 130 -3.16 13.66 17.52
CA ALA A 130 -2.20 12.81 18.21
C ALA A 130 -1.53 11.78 17.31
N HIS A 131 -2.07 11.54 16.10
CA HIS A 131 -1.60 10.54 15.16
C HIS A 131 -1.34 11.15 13.79
N LEU A 132 -0.09 11.41 13.44
CA LEU A 132 0.26 12.01 12.16
C LEU A 132 0.37 10.95 11.04
N ALA A 133 -0.08 11.29 9.83
CA ALA A 133 0.12 10.45 8.66
C ALA A 133 1.61 10.10 8.47
N GLY A 134 1.90 8.84 8.15
CA GLY A 134 3.26 8.32 8.06
C GLY A 134 3.88 7.88 9.39
N SER A 135 3.35 8.27 10.55
CA SER A 135 3.85 7.81 11.85
C SER A 135 3.44 6.36 12.16
N LEU A 136 4.11 5.76 13.14
CA LEU A 136 3.71 4.46 13.70
C LEU A 136 2.90 4.70 14.98
N THR A 137 1.73 4.10 15.07
CA THR A 137 0.95 4.06 16.30
C THR A 137 1.16 2.74 17.02
N LYS A 138 1.18 2.78 18.36
CA LYS A 138 1.09 1.59 19.17
C LYS A 138 -0.37 1.20 19.33
N GLY A 139 -0.68 -0.07 19.31
CA GLY A 139 -2.06 -0.50 19.42
C GLY A 139 -2.19 -2.03 19.41
N PRO A 140 -3.39 -2.51 19.12
CA PRO A 140 -3.66 -3.94 19.00
C PRO A 140 -2.95 -4.54 17.78
N ASP A 141 -3.11 -5.84 17.60
CA ASP A 141 -2.67 -6.53 16.39
C ASP A 141 -3.59 -6.18 15.21
N PHE A 142 -3.26 -5.08 14.51
CA PHE A 142 -4.02 -4.63 13.34
C PHE A 142 -4.04 -5.67 12.21
N ALA A 143 -3.02 -6.53 12.11
CA ALA A 143 -3.01 -7.61 11.12
C ALA A 143 -4.08 -8.65 11.44
N ALA A 144 -4.28 -8.98 12.73
CA ALA A 144 -5.35 -9.87 13.17
C ALA A 144 -6.73 -9.27 12.86
N VAL A 145 -6.95 -7.98 13.14
CA VAL A 145 -8.22 -7.27 12.81
C VAL A 145 -8.53 -7.37 11.33
N LEU A 146 -7.55 -7.12 10.47
CA LEU A 146 -7.71 -7.22 9.01
C LEU A 146 -8.00 -8.65 8.54
N THR A 147 -7.34 -9.64 9.16
CA THR A 147 -7.53 -11.06 8.82
C THR A 147 -8.92 -11.55 9.22
N GLN A 148 -9.40 -11.16 10.39
CA GLN A 148 -10.73 -11.52 10.88
C GLN A 148 -11.85 -10.80 10.13
N ALA A 149 -11.54 -9.66 9.49
CA ALA A 149 -12.44 -8.84 8.70
C ALA A 149 -13.75 -8.46 9.43
N ARG A 150 -13.67 -8.22 10.73
CA ARG A 150 -14.79 -7.82 11.58
C ARG A 150 -14.39 -6.69 12.53
N PRO A 151 -15.34 -5.82 12.95
CA PRO A 151 -15.09 -4.82 13.97
C PRO A 151 -14.67 -5.44 15.30
N GLU A 152 -13.75 -4.77 15.98
CA GLU A 152 -13.25 -5.15 17.31
C GLU A 152 -13.22 -3.93 18.23
N HIS A 153 -13.23 -4.20 19.55
CA HIS A 153 -13.03 -3.19 20.58
C HIS A 153 -11.75 -3.52 21.36
N PHE A 154 -10.91 -2.54 21.54
CA PHE A 154 -9.64 -2.70 22.25
C PHE A 154 -9.28 -1.42 23.01
N ASP A 155 -9.19 -1.50 24.33
CA ASP A 155 -8.73 -0.42 25.23
C ASP A 155 -9.38 0.95 24.94
N GLY A 156 -10.72 0.98 24.84
CA GLY A 156 -11.47 2.18 24.53
C GLY A 156 -11.38 2.66 23.09
N LEU A 157 -10.91 1.80 22.18
CA LEU A 157 -10.86 2.04 20.77
C LEU A 157 -11.84 1.12 20.01
N HIS A 158 -12.52 1.67 19.04
CA HIS A 158 -13.30 0.91 18.06
C HIS A 158 -12.47 0.75 16.79
N LEU A 159 -12.23 -0.50 16.41
CA LEU A 159 -11.40 -0.90 15.29
C LEU A 159 -12.30 -1.47 14.20
N MET A 160 -12.28 -0.88 13.01
CA MET A 160 -13.13 -1.29 11.90
C MET A 160 -12.29 -1.54 10.65
N PRO A 161 -12.19 -2.80 10.17
CA PRO A 161 -11.50 -3.07 8.92
C PRO A 161 -12.24 -2.41 7.76
N CYS A 162 -11.51 -1.79 6.86
CA CYS A 162 -12.07 -1.12 5.68
C CYS A 162 -12.28 -2.14 4.55
N ASP A 163 -13.46 -2.10 3.91
CA ASP A 163 -13.73 -2.97 2.78
C ASP A 163 -12.84 -2.63 1.58
N GLY A 164 -12.23 -3.67 1.02
CA GLY A 164 -11.47 -3.58 -0.24
C GLY A 164 -10.10 -2.92 -0.14
N VAL A 165 -9.70 -2.43 1.04
CA VAL A 165 -8.34 -1.92 1.33
C VAL A 165 -7.85 -2.48 2.66
N PRO A 166 -6.59 -2.89 2.80
CA PRO A 166 -6.06 -3.46 4.03
C PRO A 166 -5.71 -2.37 5.05
N LEU A 167 -6.69 -1.57 5.40
CA LEU A 167 -6.60 -0.54 6.42
C LEU A 167 -7.65 -0.78 7.50
N VAL A 168 -7.31 -0.41 8.72
CA VAL A 168 -8.21 -0.40 9.88
C VAL A 168 -8.52 1.06 10.21
N LEU A 169 -9.80 1.39 10.29
CA LEU A 169 -10.26 2.63 10.89
C LEU A 169 -10.24 2.48 12.40
N VAL A 170 -9.53 3.36 13.07
CA VAL A 170 -9.40 3.44 14.52
C VAL A 170 -10.14 4.68 15.01
N MET A 171 -11.06 4.52 15.95
CA MET A 171 -11.83 5.61 16.56
C MET A 171 -11.82 5.45 18.08
N ALA A 172 -11.71 6.55 18.82
CA ALA A 172 -11.93 6.52 20.27
C ALA A 172 -13.41 6.23 20.58
N GLU A 173 -13.65 5.36 21.57
CA GLU A 173 -14.99 5.20 22.15
C GLU A 173 -15.38 6.45 22.92
N ARG A 174 -16.67 6.80 22.89
CA ARG A 174 -17.21 7.92 23.65
C ARG A 174 -17.60 7.50 25.05
#